data_b3f0951679753c551219cbcc3a2d39d1
#
_entry.id   b3f0951679753c551219cbcc3a2d39d1
#
_cell.length_a   1.000
_cell.length_b   1.000
_cell.length_c   1.000
_cell.angle_alpha   90.00
_cell.angle_beta   90.00
_cell.angle_gamma   90.00
#
_symmetry.space_group_name_H-M   'P 1'
#
loop_
_entity.id
_entity.type
_entity.pdbx_description
1 polymer ?
#
loop_
_entity_poly.entity_id
_entity_poly.type
_entity_poly.pdbx_seq_one_letter_code
_entity_poly.pdbx_strand_id
1 'polypeptide(L)'
;MADPSAGGLPVPAKRRGYAFTATVLVLIMLGGTLPVPLYVLYEQQMGFGPLGVTVVFAAYVLGTLFALVALGDLSDHVGRRKVLALAVVCAAVSTGLFLGATNIWWLIVARVVSGVAAGLVTGTATAALAELQPRGDRRAAAMVASGSNMTGLGLGPLTAGLFAEYVAMPLLSVFWAYLGICAVALAAVLVIPETVRSPDGAISFRPRLAAPPEVRTPLIGAGLGVFAAFTVLGLFSSLVPTFLHGILGVHNLALIGGASFLIFVTAAVSQAVSARMASRLSLEVGLPLLLVTLAVLESALFAKALWLFVVGTLAGGVAVGFIFRGGLSELNRLAQPQHRAAVVSTFFVAAYVGLGLPAVLTGLISLLIGPVDASAWVSGLAAAAVALAFVVVRRSFGTAATPRPAARPCDSWCSPSEPARISAPS
;
A
#
# COMPACT_ATOMS: atom_id res chain seq x y z
N MET A 1 3.77 43.61 -10.61
CA MET A 1 3.58 42.83 -11.85
C MET A 1 4.42 41.60 -11.69
N ALA A 2 3.83 40.43 -11.41
CA ALA A 2 4.56 39.19 -11.33
C ALA A 2 4.90 38.71 -12.73
N ASP A 3 6.17 38.32 -12.92
CA ASP A 3 6.73 37.83 -14.18
C ASP A 3 5.97 36.58 -14.67
N PRO A 4 5.37 36.58 -15.88
CA PRO A 4 4.66 35.41 -16.42
C PRO A 4 5.58 34.29 -16.92
N SER A 5 6.91 34.43 -16.82
CA SER A 5 7.90 33.47 -17.34
C SER A 5 8.30 32.36 -16.37
N ALA A 6 7.82 32.33 -15.12
CA ALA A 6 8.01 31.20 -14.21
C ALA A 6 7.05 30.07 -14.58
N GLY A 7 7.43 29.26 -15.55
CA GLY A 7 6.67 28.21 -16.25
C GLY A 7 6.02 27.11 -15.39
N GLY A 8 5.07 27.47 -14.55
CA GLY A 8 4.19 26.53 -13.84
C GLY A 8 3.02 26.12 -14.71
N LEU A 9 2.58 24.85 -14.63
CA LEU A 9 1.37 24.39 -15.30
C LEU A 9 0.15 25.23 -14.86
N PRO A 10 -0.76 25.62 -15.79
CA PRO A 10 -1.99 26.32 -15.45
C PRO A 10 -2.86 25.52 -14.47
N VAL A 11 -3.51 26.19 -13.51
CA VAL A 11 -4.35 25.56 -12.47
C VAL A 11 -5.39 24.57 -13.04
N PRO A 12 -6.10 24.88 -14.17
CA PRO A 12 -7.03 23.93 -14.78
C PRO A 12 -6.35 22.65 -15.28
N ALA A 13 -5.13 22.75 -15.84
CA ALA A 13 -4.37 21.58 -16.29
C ALA A 13 -3.90 20.73 -15.11
N LYS A 14 -3.44 21.37 -14.02
CA LYS A 14 -3.10 20.66 -12.77
C LYS A 14 -4.31 19.91 -12.21
N ARG A 15 -5.47 20.54 -12.14
CA ARG A 15 -6.70 19.94 -11.60
C ARG A 15 -7.15 18.71 -12.43
N ARG A 16 -7.11 18.81 -13.76
CA ARG A 16 -7.42 17.68 -14.65
C ARG A 16 -6.39 16.56 -14.50
N GLY A 17 -5.11 16.88 -14.57
CA GLY A 17 -4.04 15.89 -14.39
C GLY A 17 -4.12 15.19 -13.05
N TYR A 18 -4.44 15.90 -11.96
CA TYR A 18 -4.64 15.35 -10.62
C TYR A 18 -5.78 14.34 -10.59
N ALA A 19 -6.95 14.67 -11.14
CA ALA A 19 -8.10 13.78 -11.21
C ALA A 19 -7.81 12.53 -12.05
N PHE A 20 -7.24 12.68 -13.25
CA PHE A 20 -6.88 11.54 -14.10
C PHE A 20 -5.83 10.65 -13.47
N THR A 21 -4.81 11.20 -12.80
CA THR A 21 -3.81 10.40 -12.08
C THR A 21 -4.45 9.56 -10.97
N ALA A 22 -5.36 10.16 -10.17
CA ALA A 22 -6.10 9.42 -9.15
C ALA A 22 -6.96 8.30 -9.75
N THR A 23 -7.65 8.58 -10.86
CA THR A 23 -8.45 7.57 -11.59
C THR A 23 -7.59 6.43 -12.13
N VAL A 24 -6.45 6.73 -12.77
CA VAL A 24 -5.53 5.70 -13.28
C VAL A 24 -5.03 4.82 -12.14
N LEU A 25 -4.70 5.41 -10.97
CA LEU A 25 -4.30 4.65 -9.79
C LEU A 25 -5.41 3.69 -9.33
N VAL A 26 -6.66 4.14 -9.25
CA VAL A 26 -7.81 3.28 -8.92
C VAL A 26 -7.95 2.13 -9.92
N LEU A 27 -7.91 2.43 -11.22
CA LEU A 27 -8.14 1.44 -12.28
C LEU A 27 -7.05 0.36 -12.31
N ILE A 28 -5.78 0.72 -12.12
CA ILE A 28 -4.68 -0.26 -12.09
C ILE A 28 -4.71 -1.10 -10.80
N MET A 29 -5.01 -0.48 -9.64
CA MET A 29 -5.16 -1.21 -8.38
C MET A 29 -6.34 -2.18 -8.40
N LEU A 30 -7.43 -1.83 -9.06
CA LEU A 30 -8.57 -2.72 -9.30
C LEU A 30 -8.10 -4.01 -10.00
N GLY A 31 -7.32 -3.91 -11.07
CA GLY A 31 -6.78 -5.08 -11.77
C GLY A 31 -5.85 -5.93 -10.91
N GLY A 32 -5.12 -5.32 -9.98
CA GLY A 32 -4.22 -6.03 -9.08
C GLY A 32 -4.93 -7.05 -8.16
N THR A 33 -6.18 -6.82 -7.80
CA THR A 33 -6.99 -7.68 -6.92
C THR A 33 -8.16 -8.37 -7.63
N LEU A 34 -8.40 -8.05 -8.91
CA LEU A 34 -9.47 -8.63 -9.72
C LEU A 34 -9.48 -10.18 -9.71
N PRO A 35 -8.34 -10.92 -9.79
CA PRO A 35 -8.35 -12.38 -9.80
C PRO A 35 -8.74 -13.03 -8.46
N VAL A 36 -8.80 -12.27 -7.35
CA VAL A 36 -8.95 -12.82 -5.99
C VAL A 36 -10.18 -13.72 -5.83
N PRO A 37 -11.43 -13.30 -6.13
CA PRO A 37 -12.59 -14.18 -6.01
C PRO A 37 -12.60 -15.31 -7.03
N LEU A 38 -11.86 -15.16 -8.13
CA LEU A 38 -11.81 -16.13 -9.22
C LEU A 38 -10.89 -17.30 -8.94
N TYR A 39 -10.06 -17.22 -7.88
CA TYR A 39 -9.18 -18.34 -7.51
C TYR A 39 -9.94 -19.62 -7.25
N VAL A 40 -11.13 -19.55 -6.67
CA VAL A 40 -12.01 -20.72 -6.46
C VAL A 40 -12.35 -21.41 -7.80
N LEU A 41 -12.64 -20.63 -8.84
CA LEU A 41 -12.94 -21.14 -10.18
C LEU A 41 -11.69 -21.71 -10.87
N TYR A 42 -10.55 -21.05 -10.76
CA TYR A 42 -9.28 -21.55 -11.28
C TYR A 42 -8.83 -22.83 -10.58
N GLU A 43 -8.98 -22.92 -9.24
CA GLU A 43 -8.70 -24.12 -8.46
C GLU A 43 -9.53 -25.31 -8.95
N GLN A 44 -10.83 -25.11 -9.18
CA GLN A 44 -11.71 -26.15 -9.72
C GLN A 44 -11.35 -26.56 -11.16
N GLN A 45 -10.99 -25.57 -12.02
CA GLN A 45 -10.71 -25.84 -13.43
C GLN A 45 -9.34 -26.46 -13.67
N MET A 46 -8.32 -26.05 -12.90
CA MET A 46 -6.92 -26.42 -13.13
C MET A 46 -6.39 -27.47 -12.12
N GLY A 47 -7.17 -27.81 -11.07
CA GLY A 47 -6.86 -28.88 -10.13
C GLY A 47 -5.70 -28.59 -9.15
N PHE A 48 -5.36 -27.32 -8.88
CA PHE A 48 -4.39 -26.97 -7.86
C PHE A 48 -5.08 -26.66 -6.51
N GLY A 49 -4.42 -27.01 -5.41
CA GLY A 49 -4.98 -26.80 -4.07
C GLY A 49 -4.66 -25.42 -3.45
N PRO A 50 -5.01 -25.20 -2.17
CA PRO A 50 -4.84 -23.92 -1.46
C PRO A 50 -3.42 -23.35 -1.49
N LEU A 51 -2.39 -24.20 -1.48
CA LEU A 51 -1.01 -23.77 -1.65
C LEU A 51 -0.80 -23.10 -3.02
N GLY A 52 -1.37 -23.65 -4.09
CA GLY A 52 -1.31 -23.02 -5.41
C GLY A 52 -1.90 -21.62 -5.42
N VAL A 53 -3.05 -21.42 -4.76
CA VAL A 53 -3.69 -20.11 -4.60
C VAL A 53 -2.75 -19.11 -3.92
N THR A 54 -2.12 -19.51 -2.80
CA THR A 54 -1.23 -18.63 -2.05
C THR A 54 0.06 -18.30 -2.81
N VAL A 55 0.60 -19.24 -3.58
CA VAL A 55 1.77 -19.04 -4.45
C VAL A 55 1.44 -18.08 -5.59
N VAL A 56 0.30 -18.26 -6.26
CA VAL A 56 -0.20 -17.34 -7.31
C VAL A 56 -0.39 -15.93 -6.73
N PHE A 57 -0.95 -15.82 -5.53
CA PHE A 57 -1.07 -14.53 -4.85
C PHE A 57 0.29 -13.90 -4.51
N ALA A 58 1.22 -14.68 -3.97
CA ALA A 58 2.57 -14.20 -3.60
C ALA A 58 3.38 -13.74 -4.83
N ALA A 59 3.16 -14.32 -6.00
CA ALA A 59 3.78 -13.88 -7.24
C ALA A 59 3.47 -12.40 -7.57
N TYR A 60 2.25 -11.94 -7.28
CA TYR A 60 1.88 -10.53 -7.37
C TYR A 60 2.71 -9.67 -6.40
N VAL A 61 2.87 -10.13 -5.18
CA VAL A 61 3.65 -9.41 -4.15
C VAL A 61 5.11 -9.29 -4.57
N LEU A 62 5.70 -10.36 -5.11
CA LEU A 62 7.08 -10.34 -5.64
C LEU A 62 7.23 -9.33 -6.78
N GLY A 63 6.29 -9.29 -7.74
CA GLY A 63 6.28 -8.31 -8.81
C GLY A 63 6.19 -6.87 -8.29
N THR A 64 5.35 -6.64 -7.29
CA THR A 64 5.19 -5.31 -6.68
C THR A 64 6.44 -4.88 -5.92
N LEU A 65 7.04 -5.76 -5.12
CA LEU A 65 8.29 -5.52 -4.41
C LEU A 65 9.43 -5.22 -5.39
N PHE A 66 9.57 -6.01 -6.46
CA PHE A 66 10.54 -5.76 -7.49
C PHE A 66 10.39 -4.35 -8.08
N ALA A 67 9.17 -3.96 -8.46
CA ALA A 67 8.93 -2.65 -9.05
C ALA A 67 9.22 -1.50 -8.06
N LEU A 68 8.80 -1.64 -6.79
CA LEU A 68 9.03 -0.60 -5.77
C LEU A 68 10.51 -0.43 -5.42
N VAL A 69 11.25 -1.54 -5.34
CA VAL A 69 12.66 -1.52 -4.90
C VAL A 69 13.61 -1.22 -6.06
N ALA A 70 13.39 -1.83 -7.22
CA ALA A 70 14.30 -1.72 -8.37
C ALA A 70 13.92 -0.60 -9.34
N LEU A 71 12.63 -0.26 -9.46
CA LEU A 71 12.12 0.70 -10.44
C LEU A 71 11.54 1.97 -9.79
N GLY A 72 11.71 2.15 -8.48
CA GLY A 72 11.11 3.27 -7.73
C GLY A 72 11.49 4.65 -8.26
N ASP A 73 12.73 4.82 -8.72
CA ASP A 73 13.23 6.08 -9.28
C ASP A 73 12.97 6.24 -10.79
N LEU A 74 12.47 5.20 -11.46
CA LEU A 74 12.31 5.19 -12.91
C LEU A 74 11.50 6.39 -13.41
N SER A 75 10.45 6.75 -12.67
CA SER A 75 9.56 7.85 -13.04
C SER A 75 10.18 9.24 -12.87
N ASP A 76 11.22 9.38 -12.06
CA ASP A 76 11.98 10.62 -11.90
C ASP A 76 12.89 10.88 -13.09
N HIS A 77 13.41 9.80 -13.73
CA HIS A 77 14.33 9.86 -14.84
C HIS A 77 13.65 9.81 -16.22
N VAL A 78 12.60 8.99 -16.36
CA VAL A 78 11.92 8.78 -17.65
C VAL A 78 10.74 9.72 -17.86
N GLY A 79 10.16 10.19 -16.74
CA GLY A 79 8.96 11.03 -16.72
C GLY A 79 7.74 10.29 -16.15
N ARG A 80 6.89 11.00 -15.41
CA ARG A 80 5.72 10.43 -14.71
C ARG A 80 4.73 9.81 -15.70
N ARG A 81 4.39 10.54 -16.76
CA ARG A 81 3.41 10.11 -17.76
C ARG A 81 3.82 8.82 -18.46
N LYS A 82 5.11 8.69 -18.84
CA LYS A 82 5.61 7.50 -19.54
C LYS A 82 5.56 6.27 -18.65
N VAL A 83 5.90 6.40 -17.35
CA VAL A 83 5.87 5.28 -16.41
C VAL A 83 4.44 4.90 -16.06
N LEU A 84 3.51 5.86 -15.96
CA LEU A 84 2.07 5.55 -15.84
C LEU A 84 1.55 4.78 -17.05
N ALA A 85 1.94 5.17 -18.27
CA ALA A 85 1.60 4.43 -19.49
C ALA A 85 2.17 3.00 -19.46
N LEU A 86 3.43 2.84 -19.06
CA LEU A 86 4.06 1.52 -18.91
C LEU A 86 3.29 0.65 -17.89
N ALA A 87 2.86 1.22 -16.77
CA ALA A 87 2.05 0.49 -15.79
C ALA A 87 0.71 0.00 -16.37
N VAL A 88 0.03 0.84 -17.18
CA VAL A 88 -1.20 0.45 -17.88
C VAL A 88 -0.93 -0.66 -18.90
N VAL A 89 0.16 -0.57 -19.66
CA VAL A 89 0.56 -1.62 -20.63
C VAL A 89 0.86 -2.94 -19.90
N CYS A 90 1.60 -2.91 -18.79
CA CYS A 90 1.84 -4.10 -17.96
C CYS A 90 0.52 -4.70 -17.45
N ALA A 91 -0.44 -3.88 -17.00
CA ALA A 91 -1.75 -4.36 -16.58
C ALA A 91 -2.54 -5.01 -17.73
N ALA A 92 -2.50 -4.43 -18.93
CA ALA A 92 -3.14 -5.00 -20.11
C ALA A 92 -2.47 -6.31 -20.54
N VAL A 93 -1.14 -6.39 -20.52
CA VAL A 93 -0.38 -7.64 -20.79
C VAL A 93 -0.74 -8.72 -19.79
N SER A 94 -0.75 -8.39 -18.48
CA SER A 94 -1.19 -9.32 -17.44
C SER A 94 -2.60 -9.84 -17.70
N THR A 95 -3.52 -8.95 -18.10
CA THR A 95 -4.90 -9.31 -18.44
C THR A 95 -4.96 -10.28 -19.63
N GLY A 96 -4.16 -10.03 -20.66
CA GLY A 96 -4.03 -10.95 -21.81
C GLY A 96 -3.50 -12.33 -21.39
N LEU A 97 -2.55 -12.38 -20.44
CA LEU A 97 -2.04 -13.64 -19.90
C LEU A 97 -3.11 -14.40 -19.10
N PHE A 98 -3.99 -13.71 -18.35
CA PHE A 98 -5.15 -14.35 -17.70
C PHE A 98 -6.17 -14.88 -18.70
N LEU A 99 -6.43 -14.18 -19.79
CA LEU A 99 -7.33 -14.64 -20.87
C LEU A 99 -6.81 -15.91 -21.56
N GLY A 100 -5.49 -16.06 -21.70
CA GLY A 100 -4.85 -17.24 -22.29
C GLY A 100 -4.46 -18.32 -21.27
N ALA A 101 -4.85 -18.18 -20.00
CA ALA A 101 -4.37 -19.06 -18.94
C ALA A 101 -4.93 -20.49 -19.06
N THR A 102 -4.07 -21.47 -19.28
CA THR A 102 -4.39 -22.89 -19.36
C THR A 102 -3.86 -23.72 -18.20
N ASN A 103 -2.93 -23.17 -17.41
CA ASN A 103 -2.34 -23.81 -16.25
C ASN A 103 -1.84 -22.76 -15.23
N ILE A 104 -1.43 -23.23 -14.06
CA ILE A 104 -0.99 -22.38 -12.94
C ILE A 104 0.21 -21.46 -13.28
N TRP A 105 1.10 -21.87 -14.18
CA TRP A 105 2.27 -21.07 -14.56
C TRP A 105 1.88 -19.78 -15.28
N TRP A 106 0.82 -19.84 -16.12
CA TRP A 106 0.25 -18.65 -16.75
C TRP A 106 -0.26 -17.67 -15.69
N LEU A 107 -0.93 -18.19 -14.65
CA LEU A 107 -1.42 -17.37 -13.55
C LEU A 107 -0.27 -16.72 -12.79
N ILE A 108 0.81 -17.47 -12.50
CA ILE A 108 2.00 -16.95 -11.81
C ILE A 108 2.65 -15.83 -12.61
N VAL A 109 2.88 -16.02 -13.92
CA VAL A 109 3.47 -14.98 -14.78
C VAL A 109 2.57 -13.76 -14.87
N ALA A 110 1.25 -13.96 -15.08
CA ALA A 110 0.28 -12.88 -15.09
C ALA A 110 0.31 -12.07 -13.78
N ARG A 111 0.41 -12.74 -12.64
CA ARG A 111 0.49 -12.11 -11.31
C ARG A 111 1.78 -11.33 -11.10
N VAL A 112 2.93 -11.83 -11.53
CA VAL A 112 4.19 -11.06 -11.49
C VAL A 112 4.04 -9.78 -12.29
N VAL A 113 3.52 -9.86 -13.53
CA VAL A 113 3.34 -8.70 -14.40
C VAL A 113 2.34 -7.70 -13.82
N SER A 114 1.21 -8.17 -13.26
CA SER A 114 0.25 -7.30 -12.58
C SER A 114 0.84 -6.65 -11.33
N GLY A 115 1.70 -7.36 -10.61
CA GLY A 115 2.44 -6.81 -9.48
C GLY A 115 3.40 -5.70 -9.89
N VAL A 116 4.13 -5.88 -10.99
CA VAL A 116 4.99 -4.83 -11.55
C VAL A 116 4.16 -3.59 -11.92
N ALA A 117 3.00 -3.76 -12.56
CA ALA A 117 2.09 -2.66 -12.86
C ALA A 117 1.66 -1.90 -11.59
N ALA A 118 1.27 -2.64 -10.54
CA ALA A 118 0.86 -2.08 -9.26
C ALA A 118 1.98 -1.30 -8.56
N GLY A 119 3.20 -1.83 -8.55
CA GLY A 119 4.36 -1.15 -7.97
C GLY A 119 4.72 0.13 -8.71
N LEU A 120 4.76 0.08 -10.05
CA LEU A 120 5.03 1.25 -10.89
C LEU A 120 3.99 2.36 -10.68
N VAL A 121 2.69 2.02 -10.70
CA VAL A 121 1.64 3.04 -10.56
C VAL A 121 1.61 3.61 -9.15
N THR A 122 1.83 2.79 -8.10
CA THR A 122 1.81 3.26 -6.70
C THR A 122 2.84 4.35 -6.46
N GLY A 123 4.09 4.13 -6.85
CA GLY A 123 5.16 5.11 -6.69
C GLY A 123 4.94 6.35 -7.55
N THR A 124 4.72 6.13 -8.85
CA THR A 124 4.60 7.21 -9.83
C THR A 124 3.37 8.09 -9.62
N ALA A 125 2.18 7.47 -9.37
CA ALA A 125 0.96 8.24 -9.15
C ALA A 125 0.99 9.02 -7.84
N THR A 126 1.59 8.47 -6.78
CA THR A 126 1.76 9.19 -5.51
C THR A 126 2.59 10.46 -5.69
N ALA A 127 3.70 10.37 -6.42
CA ALA A 127 4.55 11.52 -6.72
C ALA A 127 3.82 12.53 -7.63
N ALA A 128 3.20 12.06 -8.72
CA ALA A 128 2.47 12.91 -9.65
C ALA A 128 1.29 13.64 -8.96
N LEU A 129 0.56 12.98 -8.07
CA LEU A 129 -0.49 13.60 -7.27
C LEU A 129 0.05 14.71 -6.36
N ALA A 130 1.23 14.53 -5.75
CA ALA A 130 1.85 15.58 -4.94
C ALA A 130 2.26 16.80 -5.77
N GLU A 131 2.76 16.58 -7.00
CA GLU A 131 3.20 17.62 -7.94
C GLU A 131 2.03 18.36 -8.61
N LEU A 132 0.95 17.63 -8.91
CA LEU A 132 -0.25 18.16 -9.60
C LEU A 132 -1.28 18.77 -8.64
N GLN A 133 -1.10 18.66 -7.32
CA GLN A 133 -2.07 19.17 -6.36
C GLN A 133 -2.23 20.71 -6.50
N PRO A 134 -3.45 21.22 -6.81
CA PRO A 134 -3.64 22.61 -7.24
C PRO A 134 -3.27 23.67 -6.20
N ARG A 135 -3.41 23.32 -4.91
CA ARG A 135 -3.14 24.21 -3.76
C ARG A 135 -1.78 23.95 -3.10
N GLY A 136 -0.97 23.01 -3.61
CA GLY A 136 0.30 22.59 -2.98
C GLY A 136 0.13 21.82 -1.67
N ASP A 137 -1.09 21.40 -1.32
CA ASP A 137 -1.38 20.65 -0.10
C ASP A 137 -0.94 19.18 -0.25
N ARG A 138 0.30 18.89 0.20
CA ARG A 138 0.89 17.55 0.19
C ARG A 138 0.10 16.54 1.04
N ARG A 139 -0.58 17.00 2.08
CA ARG A 139 -1.41 16.15 2.94
C ARG A 139 -2.65 15.67 2.19
N ALA A 140 -3.35 16.60 1.51
CA ALA A 140 -4.49 16.24 0.67
C ALA A 140 -4.08 15.31 -0.48
N ALA A 141 -2.91 15.55 -1.12
CA ALA A 141 -2.39 14.67 -2.16
C ALA A 141 -2.12 13.24 -1.65
N ALA A 142 -1.48 13.10 -0.50
CA ALA A 142 -1.22 11.80 0.13
C ALA A 142 -2.52 11.07 0.52
N MET A 143 -3.54 11.79 0.99
CA MET A 143 -4.85 11.21 1.29
C MET A 143 -5.56 10.69 0.03
N VAL A 144 -5.50 11.44 -1.07
CA VAL A 144 -6.09 11.01 -2.35
C VAL A 144 -5.32 9.81 -2.92
N ALA A 145 -3.98 9.81 -2.87
CA ALA A 145 -3.17 8.68 -3.31
C ALA A 145 -3.52 7.40 -2.53
N SER A 146 -3.54 7.47 -1.20
CA SER A 146 -3.86 6.33 -0.34
C SER A 146 -5.31 5.88 -0.48
N GLY A 147 -6.26 6.80 -0.53
CA GLY A 147 -7.68 6.51 -0.74
C GLY A 147 -7.94 5.87 -2.10
N SER A 148 -7.34 6.39 -3.18
CA SER A 148 -7.43 5.81 -4.52
C SER A 148 -6.85 4.40 -4.58
N ASN A 149 -5.70 4.19 -3.93
CA ASN A 149 -5.06 2.87 -3.85
C ASN A 149 -6.00 1.84 -3.18
N MET A 150 -6.49 2.14 -1.97
CA MET A 150 -7.39 1.25 -1.23
C MET A 150 -8.74 1.05 -1.92
N THR A 151 -9.30 2.09 -2.52
CA THR A 151 -10.54 1.99 -3.29
C THR A 151 -10.37 1.05 -4.49
N GLY A 152 -9.26 1.19 -5.24
CA GLY A 152 -8.95 0.29 -6.36
C GLY A 152 -8.81 -1.16 -5.90
N LEU A 153 -8.01 -1.40 -4.84
CA LEU A 153 -7.83 -2.74 -4.27
C LEU A 153 -9.14 -3.38 -3.80
N GLY A 154 -10.09 -2.58 -3.30
CA GLY A 154 -11.41 -3.07 -2.91
C GLY A 154 -12.32 -3.34 -4.09
N LEU A 155 -12.36 -2.44 -5.07
CA LEU A 155 -13.24 -2.58 -6.25
C LEU A 155 -12.92 -3.81 -7.10
N GLY A 156 -11.66 -4.26 -7.14
CA GLY A 156 -11.26 -5.46 -7.88
C GLY A 156 -12.06 -6.71 -7.49
N PRO A 157 -11.99 -7.14 -6.23
CA PRO A 157 -12.73 -8.30 -5.76
C PRO A 157 -14.25 -8.14 -5.89
N LEU A 158 -14.79 -6.95 -5.62
CA LEU A 158 -16.22 -6.70 -5.79
C LEU A 158 -16.65 -6.89 -7.24
N THR A 159 -15.93 -6.26 -8.18
CA THR A 159 -16.22 -6.39 -9.62
C THR A 159 -16.12 -7.84 -10.08
N ALA A 160 -15.02 -8.53 -9.72
CA ALA A 160 -14.84 -9.91 -10.11
C ALA A 160 -15.88 -10.86 -9.49
N GLY A 161 -16.25 -10.64 -8.23
CA GLY A 161 -17.31 -11.41 -7.58
C GLY A 161 -18.67 -11.23 -8.23
N LEU A 162 -19.03 -9.99 -8.62
CA LEU A 162 -20.26 -9.72 -9.36
C LEU A 162 -20.27 -10.39 -10.76
N PHE A 163 -19.14 -10.33 -11.48
CA PHE A 163 -19.02 -11.02 -12.76
C PHE A 163 -19.09 -12.53 -12.59
N ALA A 164 -18.44 -13.07 -11.56
CA ALA A 164 -18.41 -14.50 -11.29
C ALA A 164 -19.79 -15.07 -10.95
N GLU A 165 -20.67 -14.28 -10.32
CA GLU A 165 -22.01 -14.73 -9.93
C GLU A 165 -23.04 -14.51 -11.02
N TYR A 166 -23.00 -13.38 -11.75
CA TYR A 166 -24.11 -12.95 -12.60
C TYR A 166 -23.80 -12.95 -14.10
N VAL A 167 -22.54 -13.14 -14.52
CA VAL A 167 -22.15 -13.06 -15.92
C VAL A 167 -21.66 -14.40 -16.43
N ALA A 168 -22.13 -14.80 -17.62
CA ALA A 168 -21.65 -16.03 -18.26
C ALA A 168 -20.15 -15.94 -18.56
N MET A 169 -19.44 -17.09 -18.46
CA MET A 169 -18.00 -17.23 -18.72
C MET A 169 -17.16 -16.23 -17.89
N PRO A 170 -17.27 -16.22 -16.55
CA PRO A 170 -16.70 -15.19 -15.68
C PRO A 170 -15.20 -15.03 -15.85
N LEU A 171 -14.45 -16.13 -16.09
CA LEU A 171 -13.01 -16.10 -16.31
C LEU A 171 -12.58 -15.41 -17.63
N LEU A 172 -13.51 -15.19 -18.54
CA LEU A 172 -13.24 -14.45 -19.78
C LEU A 172 -13.84 -13.04 -19.73
N SER A 173 -15.12 -12.95 -19.37
CA SER A 173 -15.89 -11.70 -19.44
C SER A 173 -15.30 -10.59 -18.57
N VAL A 174 -14.86 -10.91 -17.34
CA VAL A 174 -14.28 -9.92 -16.43
C VAL A 174 -12.93 -9.39 -16.94
N PHE A 175 -12.10 -10.24 -17.54
CA PHE A 175 -10.81 -9.80 -18.09
C PHE A 175 -10.97 -9.01 -19.41
N TRP A 176 -11.95 -9.36 -20.26
CA TRP A 176 -12.28 -8.51 -21.40
C TRP A 176 -12.80 -7.14 -20.98
N ALA A 177 -13.68 -7.08 -19.97
CA ALA A 177 -14.13 -5.82 -19.40
C ALA A 177 -12.95 -5.00 -18.82
N TYR A 178 -12.03 -5.66 -18.12
CA TYR A 178 -10.86 -4.99 -17.56
C TYR A 178 -9.87 -4.54 -18.64
N LEU A 179 -9.75 -5.25 -19.75
CA LEU A 179 -8.95 -4.81 -20.90
C LEU A 179 -9.52 -3.51 -21.50
N GLY A 180 -10.85 -3.39 -21.57
CA GLY A 180 -11.52 -2.13 -21.92
C GLY A 180 -11.21 -1.00 -20.94
N ILE A 181 -11.17 -1.30 -19.63
CA ILE A 181 -10.76 -0.35 -18.59
C ILE A 181 -9.30 0.08 -18.78
N CYS A 182 -8.38 -0.83 -19.14
CA CYS A 182 -6.99 -0.49 -19.46
C CYS A 182 -6.90 0.47 -20.66
N ALA A 183 -7.72 0.30 -21.69
CA ALA A 183 -7.76 1.22 -22.83
C ALA A 183 -8.21 2.64 -22.40
N VAL A 184 -9.24 2.74 -21.53
CA VAL A 184 -9.69 4.00 -20.95
C VAL A 184 -8.60 4.61 -20.06
N ALA A 185 -7.93 3.81 -19.25
CA ALA A 185 -6.82 4.25 -18.41
C ALA A 185 -5.66 4.80 -19.26
N LEU A 186 -5.33 4.14 -20.38
CA LEU A 186 -4.30 4.60 -21.30
C LEU A 186 -4.68 5.95 -21.93
N ALA A 187 -5.92 6.10 -22.38
CA ALA A 187 -6.43 7.38 -22.89
C ALA A 187 -6.35 8.49 -21.82
N ALA A 188 -6.69 8.17 -20.56
CA ALA A 188 -6.57 9.10 -19.45
C ALA A 188 -5.11 9.52 -19.21
N VAL A 189 -4.16 8.60 -19.29
CA VAL A 189 -2.72 8.90 -19.16
C VAL A 189 -2.24 9.86 -20.24
N LEU A 190 -2.76 9.77 -21.46
CA LEU A 190 -2.38 10.68 -22.55
C LEU A 190 -2.76 12.15 -22.28
N VAL A 191 -3.74 12.40 -21.43
CA VAL A 191 -4.19 13.74 -21.03
C VAL A 191 -3.42 14.28 -19.81
N ILE A 192 -2.73 13.42 -19.05
CA ILE A 192 -1.94 13.84 -17.88
C ILE A 192 -0.73 14.66 -18.36
N PRO A 193 -0.53 15.90 -17.84
CA PRO A 193 0.65 16.67 -18.17
C PRO A 193 1.90 16.05 -17.56
N GLU A 194 3.02 16.11 -18.30
CA GLU A 194 4.32 15.70 -17.75
C GLU A 194 4.77 16.72 -16.70
N THR A 195 5.19 16.22 -15.54
CA THR A 195 5.62 17.06 -14.42
C THR A 195 7.14 17.11 -14.26
N VAL A 196 7.86 16.13 -14.83
CA VAL A 196 9.32 16.08 -14.82
C VAL A 196 9.87 16.91 -15.98
N ARG A 197 10.58 18.01 -15.67
CA ARG A 197 11.04 18.98 -16.69
C ARG A 197 12.38 18.60 -17.36
N SER A 198 13.23 17.83 -16.70
CA SER A 198 14.54 17.42 -17.23
C SER A 198 14.84 16.03 -16.70
N PRO A 199 14.73 15.00 -17.52
CA PRO A 199 15.20 13.67 -17.15
C PRO A 199 16.73 13.65 -17.25
N ASP A 200 17.41 14.17 -16.21
CA ASP A 200 18.88 14.20 -16.13
C ASP A 200 19.36 13.13 -15.15
N GLY A 201 20.23 12.26 -15.62
CA GLY A 201 20.95 11.30 -14.81
C GLY A 201 20.85 9.85 -15.29
N ALA A 202 21.86 9.04 -14.93
CA ALA A 202 21.84 7.61 -15.19
C ALA A 202 20.79 6.94 -14.29
N ILE A 203 19.93 6.11 -14.88
CA ILE A 203 18.95 5.30 -14.13
C ILE A 203 19.72 4.44 -13.15
N SER A 204 19.47 4.62 -11.87
CA SER A 204 20.10 3.85 -10.82
C SER A 204 19.16 2.75 -10.35
N PHE A 205 19.47 1.51 -10.69
CA PHE A 205 18.76 0.32 -10.17
C PHE A 205 19.20 -0.08 -8.75
N ARG A 206 19.84 0.84 -8.01
CA ARG A 206 20.29 0.54 -6.64
C ARG A 206 19.10 0.60 -5.69
N PRO A 207 18.86 -0.47 -4.90
CA PRO A 207 17.83 -0.46 -3.87
C PRO A 207 18.05 0.70 -2.89
N ARG A 208 17.10 1.62 -2.80
CA ARG A 208 17.15 2.72 -1.83
C ARG A 208 16.38 2.33 -0.59
N LEU A 209 16.94 1.42 0.18
CA LEU A 209 16.43 1.06 1.50
C LEU A 209 17.33 1.72 2.55
N ALA A 210 16.75 2.40 3.51
CA ALA A 210 17.51 3.01 4.59
C ALA A 210 16.75 2.93 5.91
N ALA A 211 17.53 2.72 6.97
CA ALA A 211 17.09 2.82 8.36
C ALA A 211 18.09 3.70 9.15
N PRO A 212 18.11 5.03 8.88
CA PRO A 212 18.98 5.94 9.59
C PRO A 212 18.81 5.81 11.11
N PRO A 213 19.88 5.97 11.90
CA PRO A 213 19.83 5.78 13.36
C PRO A 213 18.70 6.56 14.04
N GLU A 214 18.40 7.77 13.56
CA GLU A 214 17.42 8.68 14.14
C GLU A 214 15.98 8.15 14.02
N VAL A 215 15.68 7.39 12.96
CA VAL A 215 14.34 6.86 12.67
C VAL A 215 14.25 5.35 12.84
N ARG A 216 15.35 4.66 13.20
CA ARG A 216 15.42 3.20 13.23
C ARG A 216 14.38 2.58 14.17
N THR A 217 14.23 3.09 15.38
CA THR A 217 13.28 2.54 16.35
C THR A 217 11.82 2.82 15.93
N PRO A 218 11.41 4.05 15.54
CA PRO A 218 10.10 4.29 14.96
C PRO A 218 9.83 3.46 13.70
N LEU A 219 10.83 3.25 12.84
CA LEU A 219 10.70 2.44 11.63
C LEU A 219 10.44 0.97 11.95
N ILE A 220 11.13 0.40 12.96
CA ILE A 220 10.87 -0.97 13.42
C ILE A 220 9.44 -1.08 13.95
N GLY A 221 9.00 -0.17 14.83
CA GLY A 221 7.66 -0.21 15.39
C GLY A 221 6.55 -0.07 14.32
N ALA A 222 6.67 0.94 13.44
CA ALA A 222 5.73 1.14 12.34
C ALA A 222 5.80 0.01 11.31
N GLY A 223 7.01 -0.51 11.03
CA GLY A 223 7.25 -1.63 10.11
C GLY A 223 6.62 -2.93 10.58
N LEU A 224 6.78 -3.31 11.85
CA LEU A 224 6.12 -4.47 12.43
C LEU A 224 4.60 -4.30 12.45
N GLY A 225 4.11 -3.11 12.78
CA GLY A 225 2.68 -2.81 12.76
C GLY A 225 2.08 -2.95 11.36
N VAL A 226 2.72 -2.38 10.34
CA VAL A 226 2.22 -2.48 8.95
C VAL A 226 2.41 -3.89 8.39
N PHE A 227 3.47 -4.60 8.75
CA PHE A 227 3.63 -6.02 8.42
C PHE A 227 2.44 -6.83 8.89
N ALA A 228 2.07 -6.73 10.15
CA ALA A 228 0.93 -7.46 10.71
C ALA A 228 -0.42 -7.00 10.15
N ALA A 229 -0.61 -5.70 9.91
CA ALA A 229 -1.80 -5.17 9.25
C ALA A 229 -1.96 -5.70 7.82
N PHE A 230 -0.87 -5.78 7.07
CA PHE A 230 -0.86 -6.34 5.71
C PHE A 230 -0.94 -7.87 5.70
N THR A 231 -0.53 -8.55 6.79
CA THR A 231 -0.82 -9.99 6.97
C THR A 231 -2.33 -10.24 6.91
N VAL A 232 -3.12 -9.45 7.62
CA VAL A 232 -4.59 -9.56 7.54
C VAL A 232 -5.08 -9.33 6.12
N LEU A 233 -4.62 -8.29 5.43
CA LEU A 233 -4.99 -8.04 4.02
C LEU A 233 -4.56 -9.18 3.09
N GLY A 234 -3.39 -9.78 3.32
CA GLY A 234 -2.89 -10.92 2.55
C GLY A 234 -3.75 -12.16 2.74
N LEU A 235 -4.14 -12.48 3.96
CA LEU A 235 -5.06 -13.58 4.27
C LEU A 235 -6.43 -13.35 3.62
N PHE A 236 -6.96 -12.11 3.69
CA PHE A 236 -8.21 -11.75 2.99
C PHE A 236 -8.11 -11.90 1.48
N SER A 237 -7.00 -11.50 0.88
CA SER A 237 -6.82 -11.57 -0.57
C SER A 237 -6.48 -12.96 -1.09
N SER A 238 -5.98 -13.88 -0.25
CA SER A 238 -5.56 -15.22 -0.69
C SER A 238 -6.48 -16.33 -0.23
N LEU A 239 -6.95 -16.28 1.01
CA LEU A 239 -7.63 -17.41 1.65
C LEU A 239 -9.11 -17.15 1.98
N VAL A 240 -9.54 -15.89 2.14
CA VAL A 240 -10.93 -15.58 2.48
C VAL A 240 -11.93 -16.16 1.47
N PRO A 241 -11.69 -16.13 0.14
CA PRO A 241 -12.59 -16.80 -0.81
C PRO A 241 -12.75 -18.30 -0.50
N THR A 242 -11.66 -19.01 -0.24
CA THR A 242 -11.67 -20.43 0.11
C THR A 242 -12.35 -20.67 1.47
N PHE A 243 -12.13 -19.80 2.46
CA PHE A 243 -12.73 -19.92 3.79
C PHE A 243 -14.24 -19.65 3.76
N LEU A 244 -14.69 -18.59 3.10
CA LEU A 244 -16.11 -18.29 2.96
C LEU A 244 -16.85 -19.38 2.22
N HIS A 245 -16.29 -19.86 1.11
CA HIS A 245 -16.89 -20.92 0.29
C HIS A 245 -16.87 -22.29 1.00
N GLY A 246 -15.69 -22.72 1.49
CA GLY A 246 -15.48 -24.07 2.01
C GLY A 246 -15.87 -24.26 3.48
N ILE A 247 -15.74 -23.24 4.35
CA ILE A 247 -15.94 -23.35 5.80
C ILE A 247 -17.26 -22.73 6.24
N LEU A 248 -17.57 -21.52 5.73
CA LEU A 248 -18.78 -20.79 6.11
C LEU A 248 -19.98 -21.08 5.17
N GLY A 249 -19.79 -21.91 4.12
CA GLY A 249 -20.86 -22.31 3.21
C GLY A 249 -21.44 -21.18 2.35
N VAL A 250 -20.69 -20.10 2.16
CA VAL A 250 -21.09 -18.97 1.30
C VAL A 250 -20.72 -19.29 -0.13
N HIS A 251 -21.69 -19.72 -0.92
CA HIS A 251 -21.46 -20.09 -2.33
C HIS A 251 -21.56 -18.91 -3.29
N ASN A 252 -22.21 -17.81 -2.89
CA ASN A 252 -22.36 -16.62 -3.71
C ASN A 252 -21.04 -15.84 -3.81
N LEU A 253 -20.45 -15.82 -5.01
CA LEU A 253 -19.15 -15.20 -5.29
C LEU A 253 -19.21 -13.68 -5.20
N ALA A 254 -20.38 -13.06 -5.41
CA ALA A 254 -20.56 -11.62 -5.22
C ALA A 254 -20.45 -11.23 -3.73
N LEU A 255 -20.96 -12.07 -2.81
CA LEU A 255 -20.78 -11.86 -1.37
C LEU A 255 -19.32 -12.04 -0.94
N ILE A 256 -18.62 -13.01 -1.52
CA ILE A 256 -17.18 -13.23 -1.27
C ILE A 256 -16.37 -12.01 -1.72
N GLY A 257 -16.64 -11.50 -2.93
CA GLY A 257 -16.05 -10.27 -3.44
C GLY A 257 -16.39 -9.05 -2.58
N GLY A 258 -17.64 -8.96 -2.11
CA GLY A 258 -18.14 -7.94 -1.20
C GLY A 258 -17.44 -7.94 0.15
N ALA A 259 -17.16 -9.10 0.74
CA ALA A 259 -16.40 -9.23 1.98
C ALA A 259 -14.96 -8.69 1.81
N SER A 260 -14.31 -9.03 0.70
CA SER A 260 -13.00 -8.48 0.37
C SER A 260 -13.04 -6.97 0.10
N PHE A 261 -14.08 -6.46 -0.56
CA PHE A 261 -14.30 -5.02 -0.72
C PHE A 261 -14.45 -4.30 0.62
N LEU A 262 -15.20 -4.91 1.55
CA LEU A 262 -15.55 -4.31 2.83
C LEU A 262 -14.29 -3.95 3.67
N ILE A 263 -13.28 -4.82 3.73
CA ILE A 263 -12.05 -4.54 4.49
C ILE A 263 -11.28 -3.36 3.87
N PHE A 264 -11.18 -3.29 2.54
CA PHE A 264 -10.44 -2.23 1.86
C PHE A 264 -11.17 -0.87 1.95
N VAL A 265 -12.49 -0.84 1.74
CA VAL A 265 -13.26 0.41 1.84
C VAL A 265 -13.26 0.94 3.27
N THR A 266 -13.38 0.05 4.26
CA THR A 266 -13.30 0.42 5.67
C THR A 266 -11.91 0.96 6.02
N ALA A 267 -10.85 0.35 5.48
CA ALA A 267 -9.48 0.87 5.63
C ALA A 267 -9.32 2.26 4.97
N ALA A 268 -9.88 2.49 3.79
CA ALA A 268 -9.85 3.80 3.14
C ALA A 268 -10.60 4.87 3.96
N VAL A 269 -11.80 4.55 4.42
CA VAL A 269 -12.60 5.45 5.26
C VAL A 269 -11.89 5.77 6.58
N SER A 270 -11.33 4.76 7.24
CA SER A 270 -10.62 4.94 8.51
C SER A 270 -9.36 5.79 8.36
N GLN A 271 -8.64 5.68 7.23
CA GLN A 271 -7.53 6.58 6.91
C GLN A 271 -7.99 8.04 6.79
N ALA A 272 -9.13 8.28 6.12
CA ALA A 272 -9.70 9.62 5.98
C ALA A 272 -10.16 10.19 7.34
N VAL A 273 -10.86 9.39 8.14
CA VAL A 273 -11.32 9.78 9.48
C VAL A 273 -10.12 10.08 10.40
N SER A 274 -9.13 9.19 10.43
CA SER A 274 -7.92 9.37 11.25
C SER A 274 -7.01 10.50 10.78
N ALA A 275 -7.26 11.10 9.60
CA ALA A 275 -6.42 12.16 9.05
C ALA A 275 -6.28 13.39 9.97
N ARG A 276 -7.24 13.63 10.86
CA ARG A 276 -7.19 14.69 11.87
C ARG A 276 -6.53 14.26 13.19
N MET A 277 -6.29 12.96 13.37
CA MET A 277 -5.66 12.41 14.57
C MET A 277 -4.13 12.54 14.51
N ALA A 278 -3.48 12.65 15.66
CA ALA A 278 -2.03 12.53 15.75
C ALA A 278 -1.58 11.13 15.27
N SER A 279 -0.46 11.06 14.54
CA SER A 279 0.08 9.80 14.00
C SER A 279 0.28 8.74 15.09
N ARG A 280 0.78 9.19 16.24
CA ARG A 280 0.97 8.36 17.44
C ARG A 280 -0.34 7.74 17.91
N LEU A 281 -1.39 8.55 18.09
CA LEU A 281 -2.70 8.08 18.56
C LEU A 281 -3.30 7.07 17.57
N SER A 282 -3.13 7.29 16.25
CA SER A 282 -3.56 6.32 15.24
C SER A 282 -2.88 4.96 15.41
N LEU A 283 -1.58 4.93 15.74
CA LEU A 283 -0.86 3.67 16.01
C LEU A 283 -1.29 3.04 17.34
N GLU A 284 -1.41 3.85 18.40
CA GLU A 284 -1.80 3.38 19.74
C GLU A 284 -3.21 2.80 19.80
N VAL A 285 -4.11 3.26 18.93
CA VAL A 285 -5.47 2.71 18.79
C VAL A 285 -5.50 1.55 17.79
N GLY A 286 -4.82 1.70 16.64
CA GLY A 286 -4.84 0.72 15.57
C GLY A 286 -4.21 -0.62 15.94
N LEU A 287 -3.10 -0.62 16.68
CA LEU A 287 -2.41 -1.85 17.06
C LEU A 287 -3.24 -2.74 18.01
N PRO A 288 -3.80 -2.25 19.14
CA PRO A 288 -4.69 -3.06 19.95
C PRO A 288 -5.95 -3.51 19.22
N LEU A 289 -6.52 -2.64 18.35
CA LEU A 289 -7.68 -3.01 17.56
C LEU A 289 -7.35 -4.15 16.58
N LEU A 290 -6.11 -4.21 16.04
CA LEU A 290 -5.68 -5.32 15.19
C LEU A 290 -5.57 -6.63 15.96
N LEU A 291 -5.13 -6.62 17.24
CA LEU A 291 -5.15 -7.81 18.10
C LEU A 291 -6.58 -8.33 18.31
N VAL A 292 -7.51 -7.43 18.60
CA VAL A 292 -8.92 -7.78 18.73
C VAL A 292 -9.46 -8.35 17.42
N THR A 293 -9.10 -7.73 16.29
CA THR A 293 -9.50 -8.21 14.96
C THR A 293 -9.04 -9.63 14.69
N LEU A 294 -7.77 -9.95 14.96
CA LEU A 294 -7.24 -11.30 14.77
C LEU A 294 -8.01 -12.32 15.62
N ALA A 295 -8.24 -12.01 16.90
CA ALA A 295 -9.01 -12.89 17.78
C ALA A 295 -10.46 -13.09 17.29
N VAL A 296 -11.13 -12.02 16.83
CA VAL A 296 -12.51 -12.09 16.35
C VAL A 296 -12.60 -12.88 15.03
N LEU A 297 -11.67 -12.68 14.11
CA LEU A 297 -11.66 -13.39 12.82
C LEU A 297 -11.40 -14.90 13.02
N GLU A 298 -10.44 -15.27 13.88
CA GLU A 298 -10.20 -16.68 14.19
C GLU A 298 -11.40 -17.29 14.89
N SER A 299 -12.00 -16.59 15.87
CA SER A 299 -13.23 -17.04 16.53
C SER A 299 -14.38 -17.25 15.53
N ALA A 300 -14.48 -16.41 14.51
CA ALA A 300 -15.48 -16.52 13.45
C ALA A 300 -15.31 -17.81 12.61
N LEU A 301 -14.06 -18.19 12.33
CA LEU A 301 -13.75 -19.42 11.58
C LEU A 301 -14.04 -20.67 12.41
N PHE A 302 -13.62 -20.70 13.69
CA PHE A 302 -13.87 -21.83 14.59
C PHE A 302 -15.38 -22.00 14.89
N ALA A 303 -16.09 -20.90 15.13
CA ALA A 303 -17.54 -20.89 15.41
C ALA A 303 -18.40 -21.02 14.14
N LYS A 304 -17.80 -20.93 12.95
CA LYS A 304 -18.49 -20.89 11.64
C LYS A 304 -19.58 -19.79 11.59
N ALA A 305 -19.28 -18.63 12.19
CA ALA A 305 -20.23 -17.54 12.38
C ALA A 305 -19.97 -16.38 11.41
N LEU A 306 -20.76 -16.29 10.34
CA LEU A 306 -20.61 -15.26 9.30
C LEU A 306 -20.74 -13.83 9.86
N TRP A 307 -21.66 -13.58 10.80
CA TRP A 307 -21.81 -12.25 11.39
C TRP A 307 -20.55 -11.79 12.16
N LEU A 308 -19.90 -12.73 12.85
CA LEU A 308 -18.66 -12.46 13.58
C LEU A 308 -17.51 -12.18 12.61
N PHE A 309 -17.47 -12.88 11.46
CA PHE A 309 -16.54 -12.61 10.38
C PHE A 309 -16.72 -11.19 9.81
N VAL A 310 -17.96 -10.74 9.60
CA VAL A 310 -18.25 -9.38 9.14
C VAL A 310 -17.80 -8.33 10.16
N VAL A 311 -18.06 -8.54 11.44
CA VAL A 311 -17.59 -7.64 12.52
C VAL A 311 -16.06 -7.57 12.55
N GLY A 312 -15.38 -8.73 12.47
CA GLY A 312 -13.93 -8.80 12.38
C GLY A 312 -13.37 -8.09 11.14
N THR A 313 -14.04 -8.23 9.99
CA THR A 313 -13.67 -7.54 8.74
C THR A 313 -13.73 -6.02 8.88
N LEU A 314 -14.80 -5.48 9.47
CA LEU A 314 -14.94 -4.04 9.72
C LEU A 314 -13.88 -3.53 10.70
N ALA A 315 -13.70 -4.22 11.82
CA ALA A 315 -12.66 -3.88 12.81
C ALA A 315 -11.26 -3.93 12.18
N GLY A 316 -10.99 -4.95 11.37
CA GLY A 316 -9.73 -5.12 10.65
C GLY A 316 -9.45 -4.00 9.67
N GLY A 317 -10.43 -3.59 8.88
CA GLY A 317 -10.29 -2.44 7.99
C GLY A 317 -9.94 -1.17 8.76
N VAL A 318 -10.63 -0.89 9.88
CA VAL A 318 -10.31 0.26 10.74
C VAL A 318 -8.87 0.18 11.26
N ALA A 319 -8.47 -0.97 11.80
CA ALA A 319 -7.13 -1.18 12.35
C ALA A 319 -6.04 -0.98 11.29
N VAL A 320 -6.20 -1.61 10.11
CA VAL A 320 -5.27 -1.49 8.98
C VAL A 320 -5.12 -0.03 8.55
N GLY A 321 -6.23 0.70 8.40
CA GLY A 321 -6.20 2.10 7.98
C GLY A 321 -5.49 2.99 8.98
N PHE A 322 -5.71 2.80 10.28
CA PHE A 322 -5.06 3.55 11.36
C PHE A 322 -3.57 3.27 11.42
N ILE A 323 -3.16 1.99 11.34
CA ILE A 323 -1.74 1.59 11.40
C ILE A 323 -1.00 2.10 10.17
N PHE A 324 -1.53 1.88 8.96
CA PHE A 324 -0.88 2.29 7.73
C PHE A 324 -0.68 3.82 7.69
N ARG A 325 -1.74 4.58 7.92
CA ARG A 325 -1.65 6.05 7.93
C ARG A 325 -0.77 6.56 9.05
N GLY A 326 -0.96 6.03 10.28
CA GLY A 326 -0.19 6.45 11.44
C GLY A 326 1.30 6.22 11.24
N GLY A 327 1.69 5.01 10.79
CA GLY A 327 3.08 4.63 10.53
C GLY A 327 3.71 5.48 9.43
N LEU A 328 3.05 5.59 8.27
CA LEU A 328 3.56 6.37 7.14
C LEU A 328 3.71 7.86 7.47
N SER A 329 2.73 8.45 8.17
CA SER A 329 2.78 9.86 8.56
C SER A 329 3.88 10.15 9.56
N GLU A 330 4.09 9.25 10.53
CA GLU A 330 5.10 9.40 11.55
C GLU A 330 6.52 9.29 10.94
N LEU A 331 6.73 8.31 10.10
CA LEU A 331 8.02 8.15 9.41
C LEU A 331 8.33 9.33 8.48
N ASN A 332 7.33 9.85 7.76
CA ASN A 332 7.50 11.06 6.94
C ASN A 332 7.82 12.31 7.77
N ARG A 333 7.32 12.38 9.01
CA ARG A 333 7.60 13.48 9.94
C ARG A 333 9.01 13.43 10.50
N LEU A 334 9.50 12.22 10.84
CA LEU A 334 10.78 12.01 11.51
C LEU A 334 11.96 11.91 10.54
N ALA A 335 11.74 11.42 9.32
CA ALA A 335 12.79 11.23 8.33
C ALA A 335 13.30 12.55 7.77
N GLN A 336 14.62 12.70 7.74
CA GLN A 336 15.28 13.83 7.06
C GLN A 336 14.94 13.83 5.55
N PRO A 337 14.86 15.00 4.91
CA PRO A 337 14.45 15.11 3.51
C PRO A 337 15.22 14.19 2.55
N GLN A 338 16.54 14.06 2.73
CA GLN A 338 17.43 13.23 1.90
C GLN A 338 17.20 11.71 2.07
N HIS A 339 16.68 11.25 3.22
CA HIS A 339 16.45 9.83 3.51
C HIS A 339 14.98 9.43 3.47
N ARG A 340 14.07 10.40 3.30
CA ARG A 340 12.61 10.17 3.40
C ARG A 340 12.10 9.12 2.42
N ALA A 341 12.50 9.20 1.16
CA ALA A 341 12.09 8.24 0.14
C ALA A 341 12.54 6.82 0.50
N ALA A 342 13.78 6.65 0.95
CA ALA A 342 14.35 5.35 1.32
C ALA A 342 13.67 4.75 2.58
N VAL A 343 13.34 5.57 3.58
CA VAL A 343 12.60 5.15 4.78
C VAL A 343 11.18 4.70 4.42
N VAL A 344 10.50 5.45 3.56
CA VAL A 344 9.15 5.09 3.07
C VAL A 344 9.19 3.80 2.25
N SER A 345 10.20 3.62 1.39
CA SER A 345 10.37 2.37 0.64
C SER A 345 10.59 1.18 1.59
N THR A 346 11.38 1.33 2.65
CA THR A 346 11.58 0.29 3.66
C THR A 346 10.27 -0.07 4.38
N PHE A 347 9.44 0.92 4.69
CA PHE A 347 8.11 0.71 5.26
C PHE A 347 7.19 -0.08 4.31
N PHE A 348 7.18 0.27 3.02
CA PHE A 348 6.40 -0.49 2.03
C PHE A 348 6.92 -1.91 1.82
N VAL A 349 8.24 -2.13 1.87
CA VAL A 349 8.81 -3.49 1.85
C VAL A 349 8.26 -4.30 3.02
N ALA A 350 8.25 -3.76 4.24
CA ALA A 350 7.66 -4.44 5.40
C ALA A 350 6.17 -4.75 5.18
N ALA A 351 5.39 -3.80 4.61
CA ALA A 351 3.99 -4.00 4.28
C ALA A 351 3.79 -5.15 3.28
N TYR A 352 4.50 -5.12 2.16
CA TYR A 352 4.33 -6.14 1.12
C TYR A 352 4.89 -7.51 1.53
N VAL A 353 5.97 -7.57 2.32
CA VAL A 353 6.42 -8.84 2.93
C VAL A 353 5.34 -9.39 3.86
N GLY A 354 4.70 -8.54 4.66
CA GLY A 354 3.54 -8.90 5.47
C GLY A 354 2.33 -9.37 4.64
N LEU A 355 2.13 -8.80 3.45
CA LEU A 355 1.06 -9.22 2.55
C LEU A 355 1.26 -10.63 1.98
N GLY A 356 2.48 -10.97 1.57
CA GLY A 356 2.76 -12.20 0.81
C GLY A 356 3.29 -13.36 1.65
N LEU A 357 4.29 -13.11 2.49
CA LEU A 357 4.95 -14.18 3.25
C LEU A 357 4.01 -14.97 4.17
N PRO A 358 3.18 -14.32 5.03
CA PRO A 358 2.24 -15.04 5.88
C PRO A 358 1.19 -15.83 5.09
N ALA A 359 0.73 -15.32 3.94
CA ALA A 359 -0.21 -16.03 3.08
C ALA A 359 0.39 -17.35 2.55
N VAL A 360 1.65 -17.34 2.08
CA VAL A 360 2.36 -18.54 1.64
C VAL A 360 2.60 -19.51 2.81
N LEU A 361 3.00 -18.99 3.96
CA LEU A 361 3.19 -19.80 5.16
C LEU A 361 1.89 -20.50 5.56
N THR A 362 0.74 -19.80 5.52
CA THR A 362 -0.55 -20.43 5.79
C THR A 362 -0.87 -21.52 4.78
N GLY A 363 -0.60 -21.29 3.48
CA GLY A 363 -0.77 -22.28 2.44
C GLY A 363 0.08 -23.54 2.67
N LEU A 364 1.36 -23.37 3.05
CA LEU A 364 2.28 -24.49 3.36
C LEU A 364 1.84 -25.26 4.62
N ILE A 365 1.56 -24.57 5.70
CA ILE A 365 1.15 -25.16 6.97
C ILE A 365 -0.19 -25.88 6.82
N SER A 366 -1.09 -25.37 5.98
CA SER A 366 -2.40 -25.97 5.72
C SER A 366 -2.33 -27.38 5.13
N LEU A 367 -1.22 -27.74 4.47
CA LEU A 367 -0.99 -29.10 3.98
C LEU A 367 -0.77 -30.11 5.11
N LEU A 368 -0.34 -29.64 6.29
CA LEU A 368 0.01 -30.50 7.44
C LEU A 368 -1.13 -30.57 8.45
N ILE A 369 -1.77 -29.45 8.77
CA ILE A 369 -2.73 -29.34 9.88
C ILE A 369 -4.10 -28.81 9.45
N GLY A 370 -4.32 -28.57 8.17
CA GLY A 370 -5.55 -28.00 7.64
C GLY A 370 -5.58 -26.47 7.65
N PRO A 371 -6.52 -25.86 6.90
CA PRO A 371 -6.51 -24.41 6.64
C PRO A 371 -6.88 -23.56 7.86
N VAL A 372 -7.78 -24.03 8.73
CA VAL A 372 -8.21 -23.27 9.93
C VAL A 372 -7.09 -23.18 10.96
N ASP A 373 -6.47 -24.33 11.28
CA ASP A 373 -5.38 -24.38 12.25
C ASP A 373 -4.14 -23.63 11.73
N ALA A 374 -3.87 -23.73 10.41
CA ALA A 374 -2.80 -23.00 9.77
C ALA A 374 -3.02 -21.47 9.87
N SER A 375 -4.25 -20.99 9.66
CA SER A 375 -4.57 -19.56 9.81
C SER A 375 -4.39 -19.10 11.26
N ALA A 376 -4.80 -19.90 12.23
CA ALA A 376 -4.65 -19.60 13.66
C ALA A 376 -3.16 -19.48 14.07
N TRP A 377 -2.30 -20.35 13.58
CA TRP A 377 -0.84 -20.25 13.81
C TRP A 377 -0.26 -18.97 13.25
N VAL A 378 -0.58 -18.63 12.00
CA VAL A 378 -0.08 -17.42 11.36
C VAL A 378 -0.65 -16.15 12.00
N SER A 379 -1.94 -16.17 12.40
CA SER A 379 -2.56 -15.08 13.15
C SER A 379 -1.92 -14.92 14.53
N GLY A 380 -1.51 -16.00 15.20
CA GLY A 380 -0.74 -15.95 16.43
C GLY A 380 0.62 -15.28 16.26
N LEU A 381 1.35 -15.59 15.19
CA LEU A 381 2.62 -14.92 14.87
C LEU A 381 2.40 -13.42 14.54
N ALA A 382 1.34 -13.11 13.80
CA ALA A 382 0.96 -11.71 13.53
C ALA A 382 0.61 -10.96 14.82
N ALA A 383 -0.13 -11.60 15.74
CA ALA A 383 -0.46 -11.02 17.04
C ALA A 383 0.80 -10.74 17.90
N ALA A 384 1.78 -11.65 17.88
CA ALA A 384 3.07 -11.42 18.53
C ALA A 384 3.82 -10.21 17.91
N ALA A 385 3.82 -10.09 16.58
CA ALA A 385 4.41 -8.94 15.90
C ALA A 385 3.68 -7.62 16.26
N VAL A 386 2.34 -7.64 16.36
CA VAL A 386 1.56 -6.47 16.82
C VAL A 386 1.90 -6.09 18.26
N ALA A 387 1.97 -7.07 19.17
CA ALA A 387 2.32 -6.81 20.57
C ALA A 387 3.72 -6.20 20.69
N LEU A 388 4.70 -6.73 19.93
CA LEU A 388 6.05 -6.16 19.88
C LEU A 388 6.04 -4.75 19.28
N ALA A 389 5.31 -4.52 18.19
CA ALA A 389 5.14 -3.21 17.57
C ALA A 389 4.57 -2.19 18.58
N PHE A 390 3.56 -2.59 19.35
CA PHE A 390 2.93 -1.73 20.36
C PHE A 390 3.90 -1.33 21.48
N VAL A 391 4.70 -2.29 21.98
CA VAL A 391 5.73 -2.02 22.99
C VAL A 391 6.80 -1.06 22.43
N VAL A 392 7.27 -1.30 21.20
CA VAL A 392 8.29 -0.45 20.55
C VAL A 392 7.74 0.95 20.32
N VAL A 393 6.53 1.09 19.80
CA VAL A 393 5.86 2.38 19.57
C VAL A 393 5.74 3.15 20.89
N ARG A 394 5.25 2.54 21.95
CA ARG A 394 5.13 3.19 23.26
C ARG A 394 6.47 3.66 23.83
N ARG A 395 7.52 2.84 23.72
CA ARG A 395 8.87 3.18 24.21
C ARG A 395 9.50 4.32 23.39
N SER A 396 9.38 4.27 22.05
CA SER A 396 9.95 5.28 21.15
C SER A 396 9.40 6.67 21.40
N PHE A 397 8.13 6.77 21.79
CA PHE A 397 7.47 8.05 22.03
C PHE A 397 7.51 8.51 23.49
N GLY A 398 7.86 7.62 24.43
CA GLY A 398 8.07 7.98 25.83
C GLY A 398 9.35 8.80 26.05
N THR A 399 10.38 8.57 25.25
CA THR A 399 11.67 9.25 25.33
C THR A 399 11.73 10.61 24.61
N ALA A 400 10.78 10.90 23.73
CA ALA A 400 10.73 12.17 22.98
C ALA A 400 10.03 13.32 23.73
N ALA A 401 9.57 13.09 24.97
CA ALA A 401 8.84 14.08 25.76
C ALA A 401 9.74 15.06 26.56
N THR A 402 11.05 14.89 26.52
CA THR A 402 11.97 15.90 27.05
C THR A 402 12.50 16.76 25.90
N PRO A 403 12.10 18.04 25.79
CA PRO A 403 12.78 18.94 24.87
C PRO A 403 14.26 18.96 25.29
N ARG A 404 15.17 18.63 24.36
CA ARG A 404 16.58 18.97 24.59
C ARG A 404 16.61 20.46 24.89
N PRO A 405 17.18 20.91 26.04
CA PRO A 405 17.33 22.32 26.29
C PRO A 405 18.10 22.90 25.10
N ALA A 406 17.53 23.94 24.51
CA ALA A 406 18.20 24.69 23.46
C ALA A 406 19.61 25.01 23.98
N ALA A 407 20.64 24.59 23.23
CA ALA A 407 21.98 24.99 23.51
C ALA A 407 21.96 26.51 23.63
N ARG A 408 22.31 27.04 24.84
CA ARG A 408 22.41 28.46 25.02
C ARG A 408 23.40 28.99 23.99
N PRO A 409 23.10 30.09 23.30
CA PRO A 409 24.09 30.74 22.47
C PRO A 409 25.30 31.01 23.35
N CYS A 410 26.48 30.63 22.88
CA CYS A 410 27.73 30.95 23.57
C CYS A 410 27.79 32.45 23.76
N ASP A 411 27.80 32.89 25.05
CA ASP A 411 28.17 34.23 25.49
C ASP A 411 29.69 34.44 25.32
N SER A 412 30.17 34.35 24.07
CA SER A 412 31.60 34.55 23.77
C SER A 412 31.90 35.85 23.01
N TRP A 413 30.99 36.82 23.07
CA TRP A 413 31.18 38.15 22.46
C TRP A 413 30.93 39.30 23.41
N CYS A 414 31.34 39.20 24.68
CA CYS A 414 31.46 40.34 25.59
C CYS A 414 32.82 40.31 26.28
N SER A 415 33.90 40.59 25.55
CA SER A 415 35.09 41.20 26.14
C SER A 415 35.03 42.72 25.87
N PRO A 416 35.06 43.57 26.90
CA PRO A 416 35.15 45.01 26.72
C PRO A 416 36.49 45.36 26.09
N SER A 417 36.47 46.01 24.93
CA SER A 417 37.66 46.61 24.33
C SER A 417 38.24 47.69 25.26
N GLU A 418 39.50 47.54 25.70
CA GLU A 418 40.27 48.58 26.32
C GLU A 418 40.33 49.84 25.46
N PRO A 419 40.20 51.04 26.05
CA PRO A 419 40.33 52.29 25.29
C PRO A 419 41.80 52.56 24.94
N ALA A 420 42.05 52.71 23.64
CA ALA A 420 43.36 53.15 23.12
C ALA A 420 43.79 54.52 23.70
N ARG A 421 44.91 54.60 24.36
CA ARG A 421 45.57 55.84 24.74
C ARG A 421 46.08 56.53 23.48
N ILE A 422 45.54 57.69 23.19
CA ILE A 422 46.02 58.64 22.17
C ILE A 422 47.21 59.36 22.81
N SER A 423 48.45 59.09 22.36
CA SER A 423 49.62 59.95 22.60
C SER A 423 49.72 61.03 21.56
N ALA A 424 49.68 62.30 22.01
CA ALA A 424 49.87 63.46 21.15
C ALA A 424 51.36 63.61 20.78
N PRO A 425 51.67 64.11 19.58
CA PRO A 425 53.07 64.45 19.23
C PRO A 425 53.41 65.90 19.70
N SER A 426 54.63 66.06 20.18
CA SER A 426 55.33 67.32 20.27
C SER A 426 56.18 67.55 19.02
#